data_3b186c990472bff2ef8c9c0d2b41339b
#
_entry.id   3b186c990472bff2ef8c9c0d2b41339b
#
_cell.length_a   1.000
_cell.length_b   1.000
_cell.length_c   1.000
_cell.angle_alpha   90.00
_cell.angle_beta   90.00
_cell.angle_gamma   90.00
#
_symmetry.space_group_name_H-M   'P 1'
#
loop_
_entity.id
_entity.type
_entity.pdbx_description
1 polymer ?
#
loop_
_entity_poly.entity_id
_entity_poly.type
_entity_poly.pdbx_seq_one_letter_code
_entity_poly.pdbx_strand_id
1 'polypeptide(L)'
;MIKSNYTTALAAGLVSVLSIGAVLPSGAQHGPRDYQRTALTAIKEGKWQEALDAVDRCIRVYEPRIKMLGLDDGFGWFYYQKGVCLAQLKNYKEAVEAFKACYTKFPSAKNQLVKMALFREGENYCRLGDFAKGAELLEKFLKEYRSDPVARNVNAGEVQGLLAQCYFKMSPPAFEKGMENLTSCVTSRYKGRRITDAVITNGFLAMVDAAIKTGKCSETVKFVENYPSVMNISPTRVALYAPRLVSYVAEVLEKSRSLLQDGKQKESEDYASLAMVLMGLLPDQSGVMADANYSLDRLGRANGAVPGVTDFSHTLDRAKVTALIDQFNKMKEEGKVMDAFTFSFMGNQALVHGSQRVARAAYQLINESYPDAPGREDNLYYLAMTTWQLGEADKGGELVAQHLKEFPNSKYAPMLNTLSLEGLLKEKKFDLCVQQADKVMELHKDDPTHKFYELALYCKGASLFNLGAADASRYKEAVPVLERFVKEYRDSTYL
;
A
#
# COMPACT_ATOMS: atom_id res chain seq x y z
N MET A 1 9.90 -4.29 8.79
CA MET A 1 10.38 -5.30 9.74
C MET A 1 9.49 -5.26 10.97
N ILE A 2 8.53 -6.17 11.08
CA ILE A 2 7.72 -6.32 12.28
C ILE A 2 8.60 -7.03 13.30
N LYS A 3 9.15 -6.30 14.26
CA LYS A 3 9.70 -6.92 15.47
C LYS A 3 8.51 -7.54 16.19
N SER A 4 8.36 -8.85 16.07
CA SER A 4 7.37 -9.60 16.81
C SER A 4 7.69 -9.49 18.29
N ASN A 5 6.92 -8.64 19.01
CA ASN A 5 7.01 -8.52 20.47
C ASN A 5 6.63 -9.83 21.21
N TYR A 6 6.27 -10.87 20.47
CA TYR A 6 5.95 -12.20 21.01
C TYR A 6 7.17 -13.03 21.41
N THR A 7 8.36 -12.71 20.88
CA THR A 7 9.58 -13.45 21.21
C THR A 7 10.06 -13.20 22.65
N THR A 8 9.78 -12.03 23.20
CA THR A 8 10.23 -11.65 24.55
C THR A 8 9.33 -12.20 25.68
N ALA A 9 8.03 -12.29 25.45
CA ALA A 9 7.10 -12.78 26.46
C ALA A 9 7.16 -14.30 26.66
N LEU A 10 7.47 -15.06 25.61
CA LEU A 10 7.62 -16.53 25.68
C LEU A 10 8.99 -16.98 26.21
N ALA A 11 10.02 -16.15 26.07
CA ALA A 11 11.32 -16.46 26.66
C ALA A 11 11.32 -16.39 28.19
N ALA A 12 10.46 -15.57 28.79
CA ALA A 12 10.40 -15.37 30.22
C ALA A 12 9.49 -16.37 30.99
N GLY A 13 8.53 -17.00 30.27
CA GLY A 13 7.51 -17.85 30.91
C GLY A 13 7.81 -19.35 30.97
N LEU A 14 8.86 -19.85 30.33
CA LEU A 14 9.13 -21.29 30.17
C LEU A 14 10.50 -21.72 30.73
N VAL A 15 10.91 -21.10 31.83
CA VAL A 15 12.17 -21.50 32.54
C VAL A 15 11.99 -22.75 33.40
N SER A 16 10.82 -23.35 33.50
CA SER A 16 10.66 -24.58 34.26
C SER A 16 10.74 -25.80 33.36
N VAL A 17 11.64 -26.68 33.71
CA VAL A 17 11.73 -28.10 33.38
C VAL A 17 12.88 -28.51 32.47
N LEU A 18 14.06 -28.50 32.99
CA LEU A 18 15.00 -29.60 32.82
C LEU A 18 15.75 -29.78 34.15
N SER A 19 15.06 -30.34 35.15
CA SER A 19 15.69 -30.77 36.40
C SER A 19 16.10 -32.22 36.31
N ILE A 20 17.07 -32.52 35.44
CA ILE A 20 17.71 -33.83 35.42
C ILE A 20 19.21 -33.58 35.35
N GLY A 21 19.93 -34.11 36.32
CA GLY A 21 21.36 -34.27 36.23
C GLY A 21 21.67 -35.31 35.14
N ALA A 22 21.60 -34.92 33.90
CA ALA A 22 21.90 -35.81 32.77
C ALA A 22 23.41 -36.09 32.78
N VAL A 23 23.76 -37.37 32.86
CA VAL A 23 25.10 -37.84 32.58
C VAL A 23 25.43 -37.47 31.12
N LEU A 24 26.50 -36.70 30.94
CA LEU A 24 26.93 -36.32 29.56
C LEU A 24 27.30 -37.58 28.78
N PRO A 25 26.84 -37.72 27.51
CA PRO A 25 27.29 -38.80 26.67
C PRO A 25 28.81 -38.67 26.46
N SER A 26 29.50 -39.81 26.29
CA SER A 26 30.96 -39.81 26.04
C SER A 26 31.23 -38.98 24.77
N GLY A 27 32.08 -37.96 24.88
CA GLY A 27 32.41 -37.02 23.81
C GLY A 27 31.58 -35.72 23.74
N ALA A 28 30.55 -35.53 24.57
CA ALA A 28 29.83 -34.26 24.65
C ALA A 28 30.49 -33.32 25.64
N GLN A 29 30.94 -32.14 25.17
CA GLN A 29 31.51 -31.09 26.03
C GLN A 29 30.45 -30.29 26.80
N HIS A 30 29.18 -30.29 26.34
CA HIS A 30 28.08 -29.49 26.86
C HIS A 30 26.81 -30.34 27.00
N GLY A 31 26.03 -30.12 28.07
CA GLY A 31 24.71 -30.72 28.25
C GLY A 31 23.60 -29.97 27.48
N PRO A 32 22.39 -30.57 27.39
CA PRO A 32 21.27 -29.91 26.71
C PRO A 32 20.96 -28.50 27.23
N ARG A 33 21.16 -28.28 28.54
CA ARG A 33 20.96 -26.97 29.18
C ARG A 33 21.95 -25.91 28.71
N ASP A 34 23.18 -26.28 28.38
CA ASP A 34 24.18 -25.33 27.90
C ASP A 34 23.83 -24.87 26.48
N TYR A 35 23.42 -25.79 25.60
CA TYR A 35 22.89 -25.47 24.28
C TYR A 35 21.64 -24.60 24.34
N GLN A 36 20.73 -24.91 25.30
CA GLN A 36 19.54 -24.09 25.53
C GLN A 36 19.90 -22.66 25.93
N ARG A 37 20.84 -22.50 26.85
CA ARG A 37 21.31 -21.18 27.32
C ARG A 37 21.95 -20.40 26.16
N THR A 38 22.81 -21.03 25.39
CA THR A 38 23.45 -20.43 24.22
C THR A 38 22.41 -19.97 23.21
N ALA A 39 21.46 -20.83 22.85
CA ALA A 39 20.39 -20.49 21.91
C ALA A 39 19.53 -19.33 22.42
N LEU A 40 19.11 -19.32 23.69
CA LEU A 40 18.33 -18.24 24.28
C LEU A 40 19.08 -16.91 24.29
N THR A 41 20.37 -16.91 24.56
CA THR A 41 21.20 -15.71 24.51
C THR A 41 21.28 -15.16 23.10
N ALA A 42 21.58 -16.00 22.13
CA ALA A 42 21.63 -15.62 20.71
C ALA A 42 20.26 -15.10 20.19
N ILE A 43 19.15 -15.73 20.60
CA ILE A 43 17.78 -15.27 20.27
C ILE A 43 17.52 -13.87 20.82
N LYS A 44 17.91 -13.58 22.07
CA LYS A 44 17.74 -12.25 22.68
C LYS A 44 18.53 -11.18 21.95
N GLU A 45 19.70 -11.54 21.43
CA GLU A 45 20.58 -10.67 20.66
C GLU A 45 20.18 -10.56 19.18
N GLY A 46 19.17 -11.32 18.72
CA GLY A 46 18.75 -11.36 17.32
C GLY A 46 19.71 -12.12 16.38
N LYS A 47 20.63 -12.91 16.95
CA LYS A 47 21.61 -13.72 16.23
C LYS A 47 21.01 -15.08 15.86
N TRP A 48 20.08 -15.07 14.91
CA TRP A 48 19.25 -16.22 14.59
C TRP A 48 20.04 -17.42 14.06
N GLN A 49 21.14 -17.19 13.31
CA GLN A 49 21.98 -18.28 12.82
C GLN A 49 22.76 -18.96 13.96
N GLU A 50 23.33 -18.19 14.88
CA GLU A 50 24.03 -18.75 16.05
C GLU A 50 23.09 -19.57 16.94
N ALA A 51 21.84 -19.07 17.10
CA ALA A 51 20.81 -19.79 17.83
C ALA A 51 20.45 -21.11 17.15
N LEU A 52 20.28 -21.09 15.82
CA LEU A 52 19.99 -22.29 15.02
C LEU A 52 21.10 -23.33 15.14
N ASP A 53 22.36 -22.90 15.04
CA ASP A 53 23.53 -23.76 15.13
C ASP A 53 23.62 -24.45 16.51
N ALA A 54 23.32 -23.71 17.58
CA ALA A 54 23.29 -24.28 18.95
C ALA A 54 22.17 -25.32 19.09
N VAL A 55 20.97 -25.01 18.58
CA VAL A 55 19.83 -25.92 18.60
C VAL A 55 20.12 -27.19 17.79
N ASP A 56 20.64 -27.04 16.56
CA ASP A 56 20.92 -28.18 15.68
C ASP A 56 22.04 -29.07 16.23
N ARG A 57 23.06 -28.51 16.89
CA ARG A 57 24.08 -29.29 17.58
C ARG A 57 23.46 -30.11 18.71
N CYS A 58 22.57 -29.52 19.52
CA CYS A 58 21.89 -30.24 20.58
C CYS A 58 21.04 -31.39 20.04
N ILE A 59 20.24 -31.14 19.00
CA ILE A 59 19.41 -32.15 18.35
C ILE A 59 20.29 -33.31 17.86
N ARG A 60 21.35 -33.02 17.13
CA ARG A 60 22.27 -34.02 16.56
C ARG A 60 22.89 -34.92 17.64
N VAL A 61 23.32 -34.33 18.75
CA VAL A 61 24.02 -35.06 19.83
C VAL A 61 23.06 -35.87 20.68
N TYR A 62 21.89 -35.34 20.99
CA TYR A 62 21.03 -35.89 22.04
C TYR A 62 19.78 -36.62 21.49
N GLU A 63 19.29 -36.29 20.32
CA GLU A 63 18.08 -36.94 19.77
C GLU A 63 18.17 -38.48 19.74
N PRO A 64 19.28 -39.13 19.35
CA PRO A 64 19.35 -40.58 19.31
C PRO A 64 19.24 -41.25 20.69
N ARG A 65 19.39 -40.47 21.75
CA ARG A 65 19.46 -40.95 23.14
C ARG A 65 18.38 -40.39 24.04
N ILE A 66 17.39 -39.70 23.49
CA ILE A 66 16.34 -38.99 24.24
C ILE A 66 15.66 -39.92 25.24
N LYS A 67 15.18 -41.10 24.80
CA LYS A 67 14.49 -42.08 25.65
C LYS A 67 15.38 -42.59 26.77
N MET A 68 16.62 -42.88 26.48
CA MET A 68 17.59 -43.37 27.46
C MET A 68 17.90 -42.33 28.53
N LEU A 69 17.86 -41.04 28.17
CA LEU A 69 18.19 -39.91 29.03
C LEU A 69 16.95 -39.31 29.75
N GLY A 70 15.74 -39.80 29.44
CA GLY A 70 14.52 -39.27 30.02
C GLY A 70 14.21 -37.83 29.65
N LEU A 71 14.55 -37.43 28.42
CA LEU A 71 14.45 -36.04 27.94
C LEU A 71 13.15 -35.78 27.12
N ASP A 72 12.26 -36.76 27.04
CA ASP A 72 11.13 -36.74 26.11
C ASP A 72 10.27 -35.46 26.20
N ASP A 73 9.84 -35.07 27.38
CA ASP A 73 8.91 -33.95 27.58
C ASP A 73 9.55 -32.55 27.33
N GLY A 74 10.85 -32.40 27.47
CA GLY A 74 11.55 -31.14 27.35
C GLY A 74 12.20 -30.90 25.98
N PHE A 75 12.45 -32.00 25.24
CA PHE A 75 13.26 -31.92 24.02
C PHE A 75 12.51 -31.28 22.85
N GLY A 76 11.19 -31.31 22.85
CA GLY A 76 10.33 -30.59 21.88
C GLY A 76 10.65 -29.10 21.79
N TRP A 77 11.20 -28.50 22.85
CA TRP A 77 11.67 -27.12 22.88
C TRP A 77 12.71 -26.84 21.77
N PHE A 78 13.66 -27.73 21.55
CA PHE A 78 14.68 -27.55 20.53
C PHE A 78 14.10 -27.51 19.13
N TYR A 79 13.14 -28.38 18.83
CA TYR A 79 12.45 -28.37 17.53
C TYR A 79 11.59 -27.13 17.34
N TYR A 80 10.92 -26.67 18.39
CA TYR A 80 10.18 -25.42 18.34
C TYR A 80 11.11 -24.24 18.06
N GLN A 81 12.24 -24.13 18.76
CA GLN A 81 13.19 -23.03 18.54
C GLN A 81 13.91 -23.13 17.18
N LYS A 82 14.17 -24.34 16.71
CA LYS A 82 14.65 -24.56 15.34
C LYS A 82 13.68 -23.94 14.34
N GLY A 83 12.40 -24.23 14.44
CA GLY A 83 11.37 -23.65 13.60
C GLY A 83 11.31 -22.12 13.70
N VAL A 84 11.43 -21.57 14.91
CA VAL A 84 11.46 -20.11 15.14
C VAL A 84 12.68 -19.46 14.44
N CYS A 85 13.87 -20.00 14.63
CA CYS A 85 15.10 -19.49 14.03
C CYS A 85 15.03 -19.53 12.50
N LEU A 86 14.60 -20.67 11.94
CA LEU A 86 14.43 -20.83 10.49
C LEU A 86 13.41 -19.85 9.91
N ALA A 87 12.30 -19.64 10.60
CA ALA A 87 11.28 -18.66 10.16
C ALA A 87 11.81 -17.22 10.18
N GLN A 88 12.64 -16.84 11.15
CA GLN A 88 13.31 -15.54 11.19
C GLN A 88 14.35 -15.37 10.08
N LEU A 89 15.02 -16.45 9.72
CA LEU A 89 15.95 -16.52 8.59
C LEU A 89 15.22 -16.64 7.23
N LYS A 90 13.88 -16.63 7.23
CA LYS A 90 13.00 -16.78 6.04
C LYS A 90 13.07 -18.15 5.38
N ASN A 91 13.62 -19.15 6.03
CA ASN A 91 13.64 -20.54 5.59
C ASN A 91 12.33 -21.23 6.00
N TYR A 92 11.21 -20.77 5.41
CA TYR A 92 9.86 -21.17 5.85
C TYR A 92 9.57 -22.64 5.64
N LYS A 93 10.14 -23.27 4.61
CA LYS A 93 9.95 -24.69 4.32
C LYS A 93 10.53 -25.57 5.42
N GLU A 94 11.77 -25.31 5.80
CA GLU A 94 12.42 -26.04 6.89
C GLU A 94 11.79 -25.70 8.25
N ALA A 95 11.30 -24.46 8.42
CA ALA A 95 10.59 -24.06 9.63
C ALA A 95 9.31 -24.89 9.85
N VAL A 96 8.52 -25.10 8.79
CA VAL A 96 7.34 -25.97 8.81
C VAL A 96 7.69 -27.37 9.29
N GLU A 97 8.73 -27.98 8.71
CA GLU A 97 9.17 -29.33 9.10
C GLU A 97 9.63 -29.38 10.56
N ALA A 98 10.32 -28.35 11.04
CA ALA A 98 10.75 -28.29 12.43
C ALA A 98 9.56 -28.15 13.39
N PHE A 99 8.56 -27.31 13.09
CA PHE A 99 7.36 -27.18 13.91
C PHE A 99 6.53 -28.46 13.91
N LYS A 100 6.38 -29.12 12.74
CA LYS A 100 5.74 -30.40 12.62
C LYS A 100 6.44 -31.49 13.45
N ALA A 101 7.76 -31.55 13.37
CA ALA A 101 8.56 -32.47 14.19
C ALA A 101 8.39 -32.23 15.68
N CYS A 102 8.20 -30.99 16.13
CA CYS A 102 7.97 -30.65 17.53
C CYS A 102 6.78 -31.41 18.12
N TYR A 103 5.62 -31.43 17.44
CA TYR A 103 4.43 -32.06 18.00
C TYR A 103 4.24 -33.52 17.56
N THR A 104 4.87 -33.98 16.47
CA THR A 104 4.80 -35.37 16.04
C THR A 104 5.75 -36.29 16.83
N LYS A 105 6.95 -35.77 17.12
CA LYS A 105 7.95 -36.54 17.91
C LYS A 105 7.71 -36.43 19.43
N PHE A 106 7.11 -35.31 19.88
CA PHE A 106 6.89 -34.99 21.30
C PHE A 106 5.41 -34.62 21.56
N PRO A 107 4.46 -35.56 21.42
CA PRO A 107 3.02 -35.27 21.39
C PRO A 107 2.38 -35.02 22.75
N SER A 108 3.14 -34.70 23.81
CA SER A 108 2.58 -34.47 25.15
C SER A 108 1.51 -33.36 25.11
N ALA A 109 0.27 -33.71 25.38
CA ALA A 109 -0.85 -32.79 25.43
C ALA A 109 -0.70 -31.66 26.47
N LYS A 110 0.16 -31.86 27.49
CA LYS A 110 0.49 -30.86 28.50
C LYS A 110 1.54 -29.86 28.01
N ASN A 111 2.23 -30.15 26.91
CA ASN A 111 3.28 -29.30 26.43
C ASN A 111 2.71 -28.13 25.64
N GLN A 112 2.84 -26.92 26.18
CA GLN A 112 2.40 -25.69 25.54
C GLN A 112 3.07 -25.45 24.19
N LEU A 113 4.30 -25.93 24.01
CA LEU A 113 5.06 -25.77 22.76
C LEU A 113 4.44 -26.54 21.60
N VAL A 114 3.83 -27.69 21.86
CA VAL A 114 3.12 -28.49 20.85
C VAL A 114 1.99 -27.67 20.23
N LYS A 115 1.21 -27.00 21.07
CA LYS A 115 0.10 -26.15 20.63
C LYS A 115 0.59 -24.93 19.84
N MET A 116 1.66 -24.31 20.34
CA MET A 116 2.29 -23.17 19.66
C MET A 116 2.95 -23.59 18.34
N ALA A 117 3.54 -24.79 18.27
CA ALA A 117 4.12 -25.32 17.07
C ALA A 117 3.08 -25.49 15.94
N LEU A 118 1.88 -25.98 16.28
CA LEU A 118 0.78 -26.11 15.33
C LEU A 118 0.37 -24.75 14.74
N PHE A 119 0.23 -23.73 15.59
CA PHE A 119 -0.06 -22.36 15.16
C PHE A 119 1.05 -21.81 14.26
N ARG A 120 2.32 -21.96 14.66
CA ARG A 120 3.47 -21.46 13.88
C ARG A 120 3.65 -22.19 12.56
N GLU A 121 3.35 -23.47 12.50
CA GLU A 121 3.34 -24.24 11.26
C GLU A 121 2.32 -23.65 10.28
N GLY A 122 1.08 -23.42 10.71
CA GLY A 122 0.04 -22.78 9.89
C GLY A 122 0.43 -21.40 9.40
N GLU A 123 1.02 -20.57 10.28
CA GLU A 123 1.55 -19.24 9.92
C GLU A 123 2.64 -19.34 8.82
N ASN A 124 3.53 -20.31 8.91
CA ASN A 124 4.60 -20.48 7.93
C ASN A 124 4.12 -21.06 6.59
N TYR A 125 3.09 -21.90 6.57
CA TYR A 125 2.42 -22.28 5.32
C TYR A 125 1.81 -21.08 4.62
N CYS A 126 1.18 -20.15 5.35
CA CYS A 126 0.69 -18.89 4.76
C CYS A 126 1.83 -18.04 4.15
N ARG A 127 3.03 -18.06 4.76
CA ARG A 127 4.21 -17.36 4.21
C ARG A 127 4.80 -18.04 2.99
N LEU A 128 4.64 -19.36 2.88
CA LEU A 128 5.01 -20.14 1.69
C LEU A 128 4.02 -19.98 0.52
N GLY A 129 2.84 -19.37 0.78
CA GLY A 129 1.78 -19.26 -0.20
C GLY A 129 0.86 -20.49 -0.27
N ASP A 130 1.08 -21.49 0.56
CA ASP A 130 0.15 -22.64 0.71
C ASP A 130 -0.96 -22.25 1.71
N PHE A 131 -1.87 -21.41 1.21
CA PHE A 131 -2.95 -20.86 2.02
C PHE A 131 -3.97 -21.90 2.45
N ALA A 132 -4.17 -22.95 1.66
CA ALA A 132 -5.09 -24.04 1.99
C ALA A 132 -4.59 -24.82 3.21
N LYS A 133 -3.32 -25.22 3.21
CA LYS A 133 -2.71 -25.91 4.34
C LYS A 133 -2.58 -25.03 5.56
N GLY A 134 -2.21 -23.76 5.36
CA GLY A 134 -2.18 -22.77 6.43
C GLY A 134 -3.53 -22.62 7.13
N ALA A 135 -4.62 -22.51 6.37
CA ALA A 135 -5.97 -22.40 6.93
C ALA A 135 -6.39 -23.67 7.69
N GLU A 136 -6.13 -24.86 7.15
CA GLU A 136 -6.42 -26.12 7.82
C GLU A 136 -5.81 -26.20 9.22
N LEU A 137 -4.52 -25.83 9.33
CA LEU A 137 -3.80 -25.88 10.61
C LEU A 137 -4.25 -24.79 11.60
N LEU A 138 -4.54 -23.60 11.10
CA LEU A 138 -5.06 -22.51 11.94
C LEU A 138 -6.49 -22.80 12.43
N GLU A 139 -7.36 -23.39 11.61
CA GLU A 139 -8.68 -23.88 12.04
C GLU A 139 -8.57 -24.96 13.10
N LYS A 140 -7.68 -25.94 12.87
CA LYS A 140 -7.40 -27.00 13.84
C LYS A 140 -6.94 -26.40 15.18
N PHE A 141 -6.02 -25.43 15.13
CA PHE A 141 -5.56 -24.71 16.32
C PHE A 141 -6.72 -24.03 17.07
N LEU A 142 -7.58 -23.31 16.38
CA LEU A 142 -8.74 -22.65 17.01
C LEU A 142 -9.72 -23.66 17.60
N LYS A 143 -10.00 -24.73 16.88
CA LYS A 143 -10.93 -25.78 17.31
C LYS A 143 -10.45 -26.47 18.58
N GLU A 144 -9.17 -26.84 18.62
CA GLU A 144 -8.61 -27.63 19.73
C GLU A 144 -8.22 -26.79 20.94
N TYR A 145 -7.82 -25.53 20.74
CA TYR A 145 -7.17 -24.73 21.79
C TYR A 145 -7.84 -23.39 22.12
N ARG A 146 -9.00 -23.07 21.53
CA ARG A 146 -9.70 -21.79 21.76
C ARG A 146 -9.94 -21.48 23.23
N SER A 147 -10.26 -22.49 24.05
CA SER A 147 -10.55 -22.36 25.48
C SER A 147 -9.32 -22.63 26.37
N ASP A 148 -8.19 -22.95 25.76
CA ASP A 148 -6.96 -23.28 26.52
C ASP A 148 -6.27 -22.04 27.07
N PRO A 149 -5.74 -22.05 28.30
CA PRO A 149 -4.94 -20.95 28.84
C PRO A 149 -3.75 -20.54 27.97
N VAL A 150 -3.18 -21.46 27.18
CA VAL A 150 -2.11 -21.18 26.22
C VAL A 150 -2.58 -20.34 25.07
N ALA A 151 -3.80 -20.58 24.60
CA ALA A 151 -4.42 -19.77 23.55
C ALA A 151 -4.70 -18.33 24.02
N ARG A 152 -4.65 -18.05 25.36
CA ARG A 152 -4.68 -16.67 25.86
C ARG A 152 -3.45 -15.87 25.45
N ASN A 153 -2.31 -16.52 25.20
CA ASN A 153 -1.09 -15.90 24.71
C ASN A 153 -1.10 -15.72 23.18
N VAL A 154 -1.95 -16.48 22.47
CA VAL A 154 -2.24 -16.28 21.06
C VAL A 154 -3.67 -15.75 20.96
N ASN A 155 -3.82 -14.49 20.60
CA ASN A 155 -5.14 -13.88 20.48
C ASN A 155 -5.96 -14.58 19.39
N ALA A 156 -7.08 -15.19 19.77
CA ALA A 156 -7.95 -15.88 18.81
C ALA A 156 -8.38 -14.96 17.64
N GLY A 157 -8.57 -13.65 17.91
CA GLY A 157 -8.86 -12.66 16.87
C GLY A 157 -7.72 -12.48 15.88
N GLU A 158 -6.45 -12.57 16.31
CA GLU A 158 -5.31 -12.54 15.39
C GLU A 158 -5.25 -13.79 14.51
N VAL A 159 -5.53 -14.97 15.09
CA VAL A 159 -5.62 -16.21 14.29
C VAL A 159 -6.74 -16.12 13.25
N GLN A 160 -7.89 -15.56 13.64
CA GLN A 160 -9.00 -15.32 12.69
C GLN A 160 -8.60 -14.34 11.58
N GLY A 161 -7.84 -13.29 11.89
CA GLY A 161 -7.31 -12.38 10.88
C GLY A 161 -6.32 -13.06 9.90
N LEU A 162 -5.50 -13.97 10.38
CA LEU A 162 -4.62 -14.80 9.54
C LEU A 162 -5.42 -15.79 8.69
N LEU A 163 -6.45 -16.42 9.24
CA LEU A 163 -7.37 -17.28 8.52
C LEU A 163 -8.08 -16.52 7.39
N ALA A 164 -8.56 -15.32 7.68
CA ALA A 164 -9.16 -14.47 6.65
C ALA A 164 -8.20 -14.23 5.48
N GLN A 165 -6.94 -13.88 5.78
CA GLN A 165 -5.92 -13.70 4.75
C GLN A 165 -5.70 -14.99 3.93
N CYS A 166 -5.68 -16.15 4.57
CA CYS A 166 -5.54 -17.43 3.87
C CYS A 166 -6.70 -17.67 2.92
N TYR A 167 -7.94 -17.54 3.40
CA TYR A 167 -9.12 -17.78 2.59
C TYR A 167 -9.25 -16.83 1.40
N PHE A 168 -8.95 -15.53 1.58
CA PHE A 168 -8.95 -14.57 0.49
C PHE A 168 -7.85 -14.81 -0.55
N LYS A 169 -6.72 -15.40 -0.15
CA LYS A 169 -5.58 -15.67 -1.03
C LYS A 169 -5.59 -17.08 -1.64
N MET A 170 -6.52 -17.92 -1.28
CA MET A 170 -6.71 -19.21 -1.97
C MET A 170 -7.04 -19.02 -3.45
N SER A 171 -6.83 -20.04 -4.24
CA SER A 171 -7.21 -20.07 -5.66
C SER A 171 -8.09 -21.29 -5.93
N PRO A 172 -9.42 -21.11 -6.13
CA PRO A 172 -10.18 -19.84 -6.04
C PRO A 172 -10.29 -19.32 -4.60
N PRO A 173 -10.52 -17.99 -4.40
CA PRO A 173 -10.74 -17.44 -3.08
C PRO A 173 -11.99 -17.99 -2.40
N ALA A 174 -11.87 -18.37 -1.13
CA ALA A 174 -13.00 -18.76 -0.29
C ALA A 174 -13.57 -17.51 0.42
N PHE A 175 -14.22 -16.64 -0.35
CA PHE A 175 -14.55 -15.27 0.04
C PHE A 175 -15.43 -15.20 1.30
N GLU A 176 -16.48 -16.02 1.39
CA GLU A 176 -17.42 -16.02 2.52
C GLU A 176 -16.72 -16.42 3.84
N LYS A 177 -15.88 -17.45 3.81
CA LYS A 177 -15.08 -17.86 4.97
C LYS A 177 -14.06 -16.76 5.36
N GLY A 178 -13.46 -16.12 4.37
CA GLY A 178 -12.57 -14.98 4.58
C GLY A 178 -13.30 -13.84 5.29
N MET A 179 -14.49 -13.48 4.85
CA MET A 179 -15.34 -12.44 5.43
C MET A 179 -15.75 -12.76 6.87
N GLU A 180 -16.20 -13.98 7.14
CA GLU A 180 -16.57 -14.42 8.50
C GLU A 180 -15.41 -14.25 9.48
N ASN A 181 -14.23 -14.71 9.09
CA ASN A 181 -13.03 -14.64 9.94
C ASN A 181 -12.53 -13.20 10.10
N LEU A 182 -12.54 -12.36 9.05
CA LEU A 182 -12.15 -10.97 9.17
C LEU A 182 -13.12 -10.18 10.06
N THR A 183 -14.42 -10.41 9.90
CA THR A 183 -15.46 -9.82 10.75
C THR A 183 -15.24 -10.18 12.22
N SER A 184 -14.98 -11.45 12.50
CA SER A 184 -14.68 -11.92 13.86
C SER A 184 -13.42 -11.26 14.45
N CYS A 185 -12.38 -11.10 13.64
CA CYS A 185 -11.14 -10.42 13.99
C CYS A 185 -11.41 -8.95 14.36
N VAL A 186 -12.06 -8.19 13.49
CA VAL A 186 -12.37 -6.77 13.68
C VAL A 186 -13.31 -6.57 14.88
N THR A 187 -14.36 -7.39 15.01
CA THR A 187 -15.28 -7.35 16.14
C THR A 187 -14.55 -7.62 17.48
N SER A 188 -13.60 -8.54 17.47
CA SER A 188 -12.77 -8.81 18.67
C SER A 188 -11.95 -7.58 19.07
N ARG A 189 -11.41 -6.83 18.09
CA ARG A 189 -10.72 -5.56 18.37
C ARG A 189 -11.66 -4.50 18.95
N TYR A 190 -12.85 -4.33 18.40
CA TYR A 190 -13.85 -3.39 18.95
C TYR A 190 -14.29 -3.75 20.37
N LYS A 191 -14.22 -5.02 20.75
CA LYS A 191 -14.44 -5.50 22.14
C LYS A 191 -13.22 -5.34 23.04
N GLY A 192 -12.21 -4.54 22.65
CA GLY A 192 -11.03 -4.22 23.44
C GLY A 192 -9.93 -5.27 23.43
N ARG A 193 -9.99 -6.28 22.56
CA ARG A 193 -8.89 -7.24 22.40
C ARG A 193 -7.70 -6.60 21.69
N ARG A 194 -6.49 -6.89 22.16
CA ARG A 194 -5.26 -6.43 21.51
C ARG A 194 -5.01 -7.21 20.23
N ILE A 195 -5.40 -6.66 19.09
CA ILE A 195 -5.14 -7.20 17.77
C ILE A 195 -4.23 -6.22 17.04
N THR A 196 -3.19 -6.75 16.40
CA THR A 196 -2.23 -5.91 15.68
C THR A 196 -2.86 -5.30 14.43
N ASP A 197 -2.58 -4.02 14.18
CA ASP A 197 -3.05 -3.32 12.98
C ASP A 197 -2.67 -4.07 11.71
N ALA A 198 -1.46 -4.65 11.68
CA ALA A 198 -0.99 -5.39 10.52
C ALA A 198 -1.88 -6.58 10.14
N VAL A 199 -2.43 -7.30 11.12
CA VAL A 199 -3.30 -8.45 10.86
C VAL A 199 -4.61 -7.99 10.22
N ILE A 200 -5.23 -6.95 10.76
CA ILE A 200 -6.47 -6.39 10.23
C ILE A 200 -6.24 -5.80 8.84
N THR A 201 -5.21 -4.96 8.69
CA THR A 201 -4.91 -4.29 7.43
C THR A 201 -4.59 -5.29 6.32
N ASN A 202 -3.76 -6.29 6.59
CA ASN A 202 -3.44 -7.32 5.61
C ASN A 202 -4.66 -8.18 5.27
N GLY A 203 -5.53 -8.46 6.25
CA GLY A 203 -6.81 -9.14 6.01
C GLY A 203 -7.73 -8.32 5.11
N PHE A 204 -7.86 -7.03 5.39
CA PHE A 204 -8.65 -6.11 4.56
C PHE A 204 -8.11 -5.99 3.13
N LEU A 205 -6.80 -5.79 2.95
CA LEU A 205 -6.21 -5.71 1.62
C LEU A 205 -6.34 -7.02 0.84
N ALA A 206 -6.27 -8.17 1.52
CA ALA A 206 -6.51 -9.46 0.89
C ALA A 206 -7.98 -9.63 0.49
N MET A 207 -8.93 -9.10 1.28
CA MET A 207 -10.35 -9.07 0.94
C MET A 207 -10.61 -8.24 -0.33
N VAL A 208 -10.03 -7.04 -0.41
CA VAL A 208 -10.16 -6.16 -1.59
C VAL A 208 -9.62 -6.87 -2.85
N ASP A 209 -8.43 -7.46 -2.77
CA ASP A 209 -7.83 -8.22 -3.87
C ASP A 209 -8.72 -9.40 -4.31
N ALA A 210 -9.28 -10.14 -3.36
CA ALA A 210 -10.21 -11.23 -3.65
C ALA A 210 -11.54 -10.72 -4.25
N ALA A 211 -12.07 -9.59 -3.75
CA ALA A 211 -13.29 -8.98 -4.26
C ALA A 211 -13.14 -8.55 -5.72
N ILE A 212 -12.03 -7.92 -6.08
CA ILE A 212 -11.73 -7.53 -7.47
C ILE A 212 -11.70 -8.75 -8.38
N LYS A 213 -11.10 -9.86 -7.93
CA LYS A 213 -10.99 -11.10 -8.71
C LYS A 213 -12.31 -11.87 -8.85
N THR A 214 -13.16 -11.81 -7.84
CA THR A 214 -14.39 -12.62 -7.76
C THR A 214 -15.68 -11.83 -8.03
N GLY A 215 -15.59 -10.51 -8.20
CA GLY A 215 -16.76 -9.64 -8.36
C GLY A 215 -17.54 -9.38 -7.06
N LYS A 216 -16.97 -9.72 -5.88
CA LYS A 216 -17.61 -9.54 -4.57
C LYS A 216 -17.44 -8.13 -4.00
N CYS A 217 -17.59 -7.11 -4.87
CA CYS A 217 -17.38 -5.71 -4.51
C CYS A 217 -18.44 -5.19 -3.53
N SER A 218 -19.72 -5.52 -3.74
CA SER A 218 -20.83 -5.08 -2.87
C SER A 218 -20.69 -5.60 -1.44
N GLU A 219 -20.21 -6.83 -1.26
CA GLU A 219 -19.96 -7.41 0.06
C GLU A 219 -18.83 -6.68 0.79
N THR A 220 -17.80 -6.28 0.04
CA THR A 220 -16.68 -5.49 0.58
C THR A 220 -17.12 -4.08 0.98
N VAL A 221 -17.96 -3.45 0.19
CA VAL A 221 -18.59 -2.15 0.50
C VAL A 221 -19.36 -2.24 1.82
N LYS A 222 -20.28 -3.21 1.94
CA LYS A 222 -21.04 -3.46 3.17
C LYS A 222 -20.16 -3.70 4.40
N PHE A 223 -19.03 -4.39 4.21
CA PHE A 223 -18.08 -4.60 5.30
C PHE A 223 -17.49 -3.26 5.79
N VAL A 224 -17.08 -2.35 4.88
CA VAL A 224 -16.54 -1.04 5.26
C VAL A 224 -17.62 -0.14 5.90
N GLU A 225 -18.84 -0.18 5.39
CA GLU A 225 -19.99 0.54 5.99
C GLU A 225 -20.20 0.12 7.44
N ASN A 226 -20.13 -1.18 7.73
CA ASN A 226 -20.26 -1.72 9.09
C ASN A 226 -19.04 -1.43 9.97
N TYR A 227 -17.85 -1.34 9.37
CA TYR A 227 -16.56 -1.16 10.05
C TYR A 227 -15.71 -0.03 9.44
N PRO A 228 -16.21 1.23 9.45
CA PRO A 228 -15.53 2.35 8.77
C PRO A 228 -14.15 2.67 9.33
N SER A 229 -13.86 2.22 10.56
CA SER A 229 -12.54 2.39 11.18
C SER A 229 -11.59 1.20 10.95
N VAL A 230 -11.90 0.29 10.02
CA VAL A 230 -11.08 -0.90 9.74
C VAL A 230 -9.64 -0.55 9.40
N MET A 231 -9.42 0.57 8.73
CA MET A 231 -8.10 1.10 8.37
C MET A 231 -7.61 2.23 9.28
N ASN A 232 -8.31 2.50 10.40
CA ASN A 232 -7.86 3.48 11.38
C ASN A 232 -6.66 2.91 12.17
N ILE A 233 -5.49 3.14 11.63
CA ILE A 233 -4.18 2.67 12.11
C ILE A 233 -3.22 3.86 12.26
N SER A 234 -2.06 3.64 12.87
CA SER A 234 -1.08 4.71 13.07
C SER A 234 -0.64 5.34 11.73
N PRO A 235 -0.36 6.67 11.69
CA PRO A 235 0.04 7.38 10.47
C PRO A 235 1.22 6.74 9.73
N THR A 236 2.24 6.29 10.48
CA THR A 236 3.42 5.61 9.93
C THR A 236 3.08 4.31 9.20
N ARG A 237 2.00 3.64 9.56
CA ARG A 237 1.54 2.42 8.89
C ARG A 237 0.63 2.73 7.72
N VAL A 238 -0.18 3.78 7.82
CA VAL A 238 -1.00 4.25 6.70
C VAL A 238 -0.13 4.51 5.48
N ALA A 239 1.01 5.17 5.65
CA ALA A 239 1.97 5.44 4.57
C ALA A 239 2.46 4.17 3.84
N LEU A 240 2.50 3.01 4.53
CA LEU A 240 2.89 1.74 3.92
C LEU A 240 1.78 1.12 3.04
N TYR A 241 0.52 1.44 3.30
CA TYR A 241 -0.62 0.81 2.64
C TYR A 241 -1.33 1.73 1.64
N ALA A 242 -1.16 3.05 1.80
CA ALA A 242 -1.79 4.02 0.91
C ALA A 242 -1.46 3.80 -0.58
N PRO A 243 -0.21 3.54 -0.99
CA PRO A 243 0.10 3.26 -2.40
C PRO A 243 -0.66 2.05 -2.95
N ARG A 244 -0.89 1.04 -2.12
CA ARG A 244 -1.63 -0.16 -2.53
C ARG A 244 -3.13 0.13 -2.65
N LEU A 245 -3.70 0.90 -1.72
CA LEU A 245 -5.10 1.35 -1.84
C LEU A 245 -5.30 2.18 -3.11
N VAL A 246 -4.40 3.12 -3.42
CA VAL A 246 -4.42 3.88 -4.68
C VAL A 246 -4.39 2.96 -5.89
N SER A 247 -3.52 1.95 -5.88
CA SER A 247 -3.45 0.96 -6.96
C SER A 247 -4.78 0.21 -7.13
N TYR A 248 -5.39 -0.21 -6.03
CA TYR A 248 -6.69 -0.87 -6.08
C TYR A 248 -7.81 0.05 -6.60
N VAL A 249 -7.84 1.31 -6.18
CA VAL A 249 -8.84 2.26 -6.72
C VAL A 249 -8.69 2.41 -8.23
N ALA A 250 -7.46 2.56 -8.72
CA ALA A 250 -7.21 2.66 -10.16
C ALA A 250 -7.64 1.37 -10.91
N GLU A 251 -7.30 0.19 -10.37
CA GLU A 251 -7.68 -1.11 -10.94
C GLU A 251 -9.21 -1.30 -10.97
N VAL A 252 -9.88 -0.95 -9.89
CA VAL A 252 -11.33 -1.05 -9.75
C VAL A 252 -12.05 -0.13 -10.74
N LEU A 253 -11.57 1.11 -10.93
CA LEU A 253 -12.12 2.04 -11.92
C LEU A 253 -11.91 1.53 -13.35
N GLU A 254 -10.74 0.99 -13.66
CA GLU A 254 -10.45 0.38 -14.97
C GLU A 254 -11.39 -0.79 -15.24
N LYS A 255 -11.63 -1.63 -14.24
CA LYS A 255 -12.55 -2.76 -14.35
C LYS A 255 -14.01 -2.30 -14.51
N SER A 256 -14.42 -1.28 -13.74
CA SER A 256 -15.73 -0.64 -13.88
C SER A 256 -15.95 -0.13 -15.32
N ARG A 257 -14.96 0.58 -15.88
CA ARG A 257 -14.97 1.05 -17.26
C ARG A 257 -15.16 -0.08 -18.27
N SER A 258 -14.35 -1.15 -18.15
CA SER A 258 -14.45 -2.31 -19.04
C SER A 258 -15.83 -2.94 -18.99
N LEU A 259 -16.39 -3.13 -17.80
CA LEU A 259 -17.73 -3.69 -17.61
C LEU A 259 -18.83 -2.81 -18.20
N LEU A 260 -18.68 -1.48 -18.09
CA LEU A 260 -19.62 -0.54 -18.69
C LEU A 260 -19.60 -0.63 -20.23
N GLN A 261 -18.40 -0.72 -20.82
CA GLN A 261 -18.22 -0.92 -22.28
C GLN A 261 -18.83 -2.25 -22.75
N ASP A 262 -18.78 -3.28 -21.90
CA ASP A 262 -19.40 -4.59 -22.15
C ASP A 262 -20.95 -4.58 -21.91
N GLY A 263 -21.56 -3.47 -21.55
CA GLY A 263 -22.97 -3.34 -21.25
C GLY A 263 -23.40 -3.93 -19.90
N LYS A 264 -22.46 -4.24 -19.02
CA LYS A 264 -22.67 -4.83 -17.69
C LYS A 264 -22.79 -3.75 -16.61
N GLN A 265 -23.79 -2.91 -16.73
CA GLN A 265 -23.95 -1.72 -15.90
C GLN A 265 -23.95 -2.02 -14.40
N LYS A 266 -24.75 -3.01 -13.95
CA LYS A 266 -24.85 -3.35 -12.52
C LYS A 266 -23.52 -3.80 -11.92
N GLU A 267 -22.77 -4.67 -12.64
CA GLU A 267 -21.44 -5.09 -12.19
C GLU A 267 -20.49 -3.89 -12.13
N SER A 268 -20.55 -3.00 -13.13
CA SER A 268 -19.75 -1.78 -13.17
C SER A 268 -20.04 -0.87 -11.97
N GLU A 269 -21.32 -0.71 -11.57
CA GLU A 269 -21.75 0.04 -10.39
C GLU A 269 -21.16 -0.53 -9.09
N ASP A 270 -21.11 -1.85 -8.95
CA ASP A 270 -20.52 -2.50 -7.78
C ASP A 270 -19.02 -2.18 -7.65
N TYR A 271 -18.29 -2.19 -8.77
CA TYR A 271 -16.87 -1.79 -8.79
C TYR A 271 -16.69 -0.29 -8.49
N ALA A 272 -17.52 0.58 -9.08
CA ALA A 272 -17.46 2.02 -8.79
C ALA A 272 -17.76 2.32 -7.32
N SER A 273 -18.73 1.62 -6.71
CA SER A 273 -19.02 1.73 -5.28
C SER A 273 -17.82 1.33 -4.42
N LEU A 274 -17.13 0.26 -4.79
CA LEU A 274 -15.90 -0.15 -4.10
C LEU A 274 -14.80 0.92 -4.25
N ALA A 275 -14.61 1.49 -5.44
CA ALA A 275 -13.64 2.55 -5.66
C ALA A 275 -13.90 3.75 -4.72
N MET A 276 -15.17 4.18 -4.60
CA MET A 276 -15.56 5.29 -3.72
C MET A 276 -15.23 5.01 -2.25
N VAL A 277 -15.54 3.81 -1.79
CA VAL A 277 -15.26 3.40 -0.41
C VAL A 277 -13.75 3.37 -0.15
N LEU A 278 -12.97 2.80 -1.07
CA LEU A 278 -11.50 2.76 -0.94
C LEU A 278 -10.87 4.16 -0.95
N MET A 279 -11.42 5.10 -1.74
CA MET A 279 -11.01 6.50 -1.71
C MET A 279 -11.27 7.15 -0.35
N GLY A 280 -12.42 6.85 0.27
CA GLY A 280 -12.74 7.32 1.62
C GLY A 280 -11.79 6.81 2.70
N LEU A 281 -11.09 5.70 2.44
CA LEU A 281 -10.07 5.14 3.33
C LEU A 281 -8.67 5.71 3.09
N LEU A 282 -8.46 6.50 2.03
CA LEU A 282 -7.17 7.15 1.79
C LEU A 282 -6.96 8.27 2.83
N PRO A 283 -5.74 8.40 3.35
CA PRO A 283 -5.41 9.48 4.28
C PRO A 283 -5.46 10.82 3.56
N ASP A 284 -5.79 11.88 4.30
CA ASP A 284 -5.67 13.24 3.80
C ASP A 284 -4.21 13.53 3.44
N GLN A 285 -3.98 13.79 2.17
CA GLN A 285 -2.76 14.30 1.54
C GLN A 285 -1.41 13.66 1.90
N SER A 286 -1.21 13.13 3.11
CA SER A 286 0.12 12.81 3.60
C SER A 286 0.69 11.46 3.19
N GLY A 287 -0.12 10.39 3.16
CA GLY A 287 0.38 9.06 2.83
C GLY A 287 0.51 8.82 1.33
N VAL A 288 -0.40 9.42 0.56
CA VAL A 288 -0.38 9.35 -0.92
C VAL A 288 0.64 10.32 -1.49
N MET A 289 0.87 11.46 -0.82
CA MET A 289 1.87 12.44 -1.20
C MET A 289 3.31 11.98 -0.96
N ALA A 290 3.56 11.03 -0.06
CA ALA A 290 4.90 10.45 0.03
C ALA A 290 5.31 9.74 -1.28
N ASP A 291 4.38 9.06 -1.94
CA ASP A 291 4.62 8.40 -3.23
C ASP A 291 4.52 9.40 -4.40
N ALA A 292 3.62 10.36 -4.32
CA ALA A 292 3.48 11.44 -5.29
C ALA A 292 4.61 12.48 -5.15
N ASN A 293 5.03 12.85 -3.95
CA ASN A 293 6.18 13.72 -3.72
C ASN A 293 7.50 13.03 -4.10
N TYR A 294 7.62 11.73 -3.91
CA TYR A 294 8.76 10.97 -4.44
C TYR A 294 8.78 11.02 -5.97
N SER A 295 7.63 11.01 -6.61
CA SER A 295 7.50 11.19 -8.07
C SER A 295 7.66 12.65 -8.48
N LEU A 296 7.19 13.62 -7.68
CA LEU A 296 7.34 15.07 -7.89
C LEU A 296 8.75 15.56 -7.57
N ASP A 297 9.42 15.03 -6.55
CA ASP A 297 10.84 15.29 -6.27
C ASP A 297 11.75 14.79 -7.42
N ARG A 298 11.34 13.73 -8.12
CA ARG A 298 12.01 13.27 -9.34
C ARG A 298 11.73 14.16 -10.55
N LEU A 299 10.56 14.80 -10.61
CA LEU A 299 10.19 15.71 -11.70
C LEU A 299 10.82 17.10 -11.55
N GLY A 300 11.68 17.24 -10.57
CA GLY A 300 12.36 18.50 -10.25
C GLY A 300 11.45 19.39 -9.41
N ARG A 301 11.94 19.77 -8.26
CA ARG A 301 11.40 20.71 -7.26
C ARG A 301 10.94 22.06 -7.83
N ALA A 302 10.69 22.10 -9.13
CA ALA A 302 10.44 23.31 -9.90
C ALA A 302 9.06 23.93 -9.66
N ASN A 303 8.11 23.19 -9.11
CA ASN A 303 6.78 23.77 -8.98
C ASN A 303 6.31 23.69 -7.55
N GLY A 304 6.41 24.84 -6.92
CA GLY A 304 6.03 25.18 -5.60
C GLY A 304 5.01 24.27 -4.95
N ALA A 305 5.27 23.97 -3.69
CA ALA A 305 4.38 23.22 -2.82
C ALA A 305 2.91 23.43 -3.20
N VAL A 306 2.20 22.37 -3.45
CA VAL A 306 0.73 22.43 -3.49
C VAL A 306 0.34 23.10 -2.16
N PRO A 307 -0.32 24.28 -2.19
CA PRO A 307 -0.62 25.00 -0.96
C PRO A 307 -1.43 24.10 -0.03
N GLY A 308 -0.92 23.82 1.16
CA GLY A 308 -1.60 23.06 2.19
C GLY A 308 -0.97 21.73 2.61
N VAL A 309 0.20 21.35 2.07
CA VAL A 309 0.86 20.06 2.39
C VAL A 309 2.02 20.27 3.35
N THR A 310 1.77 20.49 4.62
CA THR A 310 2.83 20.59 5.65
C THR A 310 2.60 19.77 6.91
N ASP A 311 1.54 19.00 7.01
CA ASP A 311 1.29 18.24 8.24
C ASP A 311 1.04 16.76 7.98
N PHE A 312 1.96 15.90 8.46
CA PHE A 312 1.94 14.44 8.33
C PHE A 312 1.21 13.75 9.50
N SER A 313 0.43 14.46 10.28
CA SER A 313 -0.19 13.95 11.51
C SER A 313 -1.53 13.24 11.31
N HIS A 314 -1.83 12.72 10.12
CA HIS A 314 -3.18 12.28 9.77
C HIS A 314 -3.45 10.82 10.10
N THR A 315 -4.36 10.61 11.03
CA THR A 315 -5.14 9.38 11.17
C THR A 315 -6.29 9.40 10.17
N LEU A 316 -6.63 8.25 9.60
CA LEU A 316 -7.87 8.09 8.85
C LEU A 316 -9.05 8.50 9.74
N ASP A 317 -9.73 9.56 9.34
CA ASP A 317 -10.87 10.08 10.09
C ASP A 317 -12.12 9.26 9.74
N ARG A 318 -12.70 8.62 10.77
CA ARG A 318 -13.95 7.87 10.63
C ARG A 318 -15.08 8.75 10.10
N ALA A 319 -15.16 9.99 10.57
CA ALA A 319 -16.21 10.92 10.14
C ALA A 319 -16.12 11.20 8.64
N LYS A 320 -14.91 11.31 8.11
CA LYS A 320 -14.67 11.53 6.68
C LYS A 320 -15.05 10.34 5.82
N VAL A 321 -14.70 9.12 6.22
CA VAL A 321 -15.10 7.89 5.51
C VAL A 321 -16.63 7.81 5.47
N THR A 322 -17.28 8.03 6.62
CA THR A 322 -18.75 8.04 6.72
C THR A 322 -19.37 9.11 5.82
N ALA A 323 -18.87 10.35 5.85
CA ALA A 323 -19.37 11.44 5.03
C ALA A 323 -19.26 11.15 3.52
N LEU A 324 -18.16 10.53 3.07
CA LEU A 324 -18.01 10.14 1.67
C LEU A 324 -18.98 9.03 1.27
N ILE A 325 -19.18 8.03 2.13
CA ILE A 325 -20.16 6.96 1.91
C ILE A 325 -21.59 7.54 1.84
N ASP A 326 -21.94 8.41 2.79
CA ASP A 326 -23.27 9.05 2.83
C ASP A 326 -23.51 9.91 1.58
N GLN A 327 -22.52 10.68 1.16
CA GLN A 327 -22.59 11.50 -0.04
C GLN A 327 -22.77 10.63 -1.30
N PHE A 328 -22.04 9.53 -1.40
CA PHE A 328 -22.18 8.60 -2.52
C PHE A 328 -23.53 7.92 -2.52
N ASN A 329 -24.02 7.46 -1.37
CA ASN A 329 -25.36 6.86 -1.25
C ASN A 329 -26.45 7.85 -1.68
N LYS A 330 -26.34 9.11 -1.27
CA LYS A 330 -27.24 10.18 -1.72
C LYS A 330 -27.22 10.36 -3.24
N MET A 331 -26.04 10.39 -3.86
CA MET A 331 -25.91 10.45 -5.32
C MET A 331 -26.57 9.23 -5.99
N LYS A 332 -26.43 8.05 -5.39
CA LYS A 332 -27.05 6.81 -5.86
C LYS A 332 -28.59 6.88 -5.79
N GLU A 333 -29.14 7.38 -4.70
CA GLU A 333 -30.59 7.63 -4.55
C GLU A 333 -31.12 8.65 -5.56
N GLU A 334 -30.32 9.66 -5.91
CA GLU A 334 -30.62 10.66 -6.93
C GLU A 334 -30.45 10.15 -8.38
N GLY A 335 -30.09 8.87 -8.57
CA GLY A 335 -29.89 8.28 -9.90
C GLY A 335 -28.67 8.80 -10.65
N LYS A 336 -27.68 9.38 -9.94
CA LYS A 336 -26.46 9.96 -10.51
C LYS A 336 -25.27 8.99 -10.50
N VAL A 337 -25.48 7.76 -10.10
CA VAL A 337 -24.44 6.74 -10.06
C VAL A 337 -24.14 6.28 -11.48
N MET A 338 -22.85 6.15 -11.79
CA MET A 338 -22.34 5.73 -13.10
C MET A 338 -22.57 6.73 -14.24
N ASP A 339 -22.73 7.99 -13.91
CA ASP A 339 -22.69 9.08 -14.88
C ASP A 339 -21.37 9.88 -14.80
N ALA A 340 -21.17 10.78 -15.75
CA ALA A 340 -19.99 11.63 -15.79
C ALA A 340 -19.83 12.49 -14.52
N PHE A 341 -20.94 12.87 -13.89
CA PHE A 341 -20.93 13.65 -12.65
C PHE A 341 -20.33 12.84 -11.50
N THR A 342 -20.70 11.57 -11.37
CA THR A 342 -20.14 10.65 -10.36
C THR A 342 -18.63 10.53 -10.51
N PHE A 343 -18.14 10.29 -11.72
CA PHE A 343 -16.71 10.15 -11.97
C PHE A 343 -15.96 11.48 -11.82
N SER A 344 -16.56 12.60 -12.20
CA SER A 344 -15.99 13.93 -11.94
C SER A 344 -15.86 14.19 -10.44
N PHE A 345 -16.89 13.84 -9.66
CA PHE A 345 -16.83 13.90 -8.21
C PHE A 345 -15.67 13.03 -7.64
N MET A 346 -15.55 11.78 -8.12
CA MET A 346 -14.45 10.88 -7.70
C MET A 346 -13.09 11.47 -8.06
N GLY A 347 -12.92 12.00 -9.24
CA GLY A 347 -11.69 12.66 -9.68
C GLY A 347 -11.32 13.85 -8.80
N ASN A 348 -12.30 14.73 -8.52
CA ASN A 348 -12.12 15.88 -7.65
C ASN A 348 -11.75 15.47 -6.22
N GLN A 349 -12.42 14.47 -5.64
CA GLN A 349 -12.08 13.94 -4.32
C GLN A 349 -10.67 13.34 -4.30
N ALA A 350 -10.28 12.62 -5.36
CA ALA A 350 -8.93 12.09 -5.48
C ALA A 350 -7.86 13.20 -5.51
N LEU A 351 -8.13 14.33 -6.18
CA LEU A 351 -7.22 15.49 -6.17
C LEU A 351 -7.12 16.11 -4.78
N VAL A 352 -8.24 16.28 -4.07
CA VAL A 352 -8.24 16.80 -2.68
C VAL A 352 -7.38 15.90 -1.78
N HIS A 353 -7.37 14.60 -2.04
CA HIS A 353 -6.56 13.62 -1.30
C HIS A 353 -5.13 13.43 -1.87
N GLY A 354 -4.74 14.21 -2.87
CA GLY A 354 -3.41 14.15 -3.48
C GLY A 354 -3.16 12.91 -4.35
N SER A 355 -4.21 12.23 -4.80
CA SER A 355 -4.09 11.01 -5.61
C SER A 355 -4.26 11.28 -7.10
N GLN A 356 -3.20 11.76 -7.79
CA GLN A 356 -3.22 12.01 -9.23
C GLN A 356 -3.54 10.77 -10.05
N ARG A 357 -3.10 9.57 -9.63
CA ARG A 357 -3.38 8.32 -10.36
C ARG A 357 -4.87 8.01 -10.37
N VAL A 358 -5.54 8.15 -9.24
CA VAL A 358 -6.99 7.92 -9.13
C VAL A 358 -7.75 9.00 -9.88
N ALA A 359 -7.36 10.26 -9.71
CA ALA A 359 -7.97 11.39 -10.43
C ALA A 359 -7.87 11.19 -11.95
N ARG A 360 -6.69 10.85 -12.47
CA ARG A 360 -6.51 10.54 -13.89
C ARG A 360 -7.41 9.41 -14.35
N ALA A 361 -7.48 8.30 -13.60
CA ALA A 361 -8.34 7.17 -13.98
C ALA A 361 -9.81 7.57 -14.08
N ALA A 362 -10.31 8.39 -13.13
CA ALA A 362 -11.67 8.90 -13.15
C ALA A 362 -11.94 9.82 -14.36
N TYR A 363 -11.06 10.80 -14.59
CA TYR A 363 -11.22 11.74 -15.71
C TYR A 363 -11.01 11.07 -17.07
N GLN A 364 -10.14 10.07 -17.18
CA GLN A 364 -9.96 9.27 -18.38
C GLN A 364 -11.25 8.50 -18.71
N LEU A 365 -11.88 7.89 -17.69
CA LEU A 365 -13.15 7.19 -17.85
C LEU A 365 -14.23 8.15 -18.39
N ILE A 366 -14.32 9.38 -17.87
CA ILE A 366 -15.27 10.39 -18.37
C ILE A 366 -14.95 10.71 -19.83
N ASN A 367 -13.71 11.01 -20.15
CA ASN A 367 -13.30 11.41 -21.51
C ASN A 367 -13.60 10.33 -22.55
N GLU A 368 -13.47 9.05 -22.18
CA GLU A 368 -13.68 7.91 -23.08
C GLU A 368 -15.15 7.46 -23.17
N SER A 369 -15.85 7.45 -22.03
CA SER A 369 -17.21 6.88 -21.95
C SER A 369 -18.32 7.93 -22.03
N TYR A 370 -18.03 9.20 -21.75
CA TYR A 370 -18.98 10.30 -21.72
C TYR A 370 -18.45 11.54 -22.44
N PRO A 371 -18.12 11.44 -23.76
CA PRO A 371 -17.48 12.55 -24.49
C PRO A 371 -18.33 13.81 -24.55
N ASP A 372 -19.64 13.68 -24.49
CA ASP A 372 -20.61 14.80 -24.57
C ASP A 372 -21.11 15.27 -23.19
N ALA A 373 -20.47 14.81 -22.10
CA ALA A 373 -20.94 15.13 -20.75
C ALA A 373 -20.79 16.62 -20.42
N PRO A 374 -21.72 17.20 -19.67
CA PRO A 374 -21.55 18.52 -19.10
C PRO A 374 -20.26 18.61 -18.28
N GLY A 375 -19.51 19.72 -18.41
CA GLY A 375 -18.23 19.89 -17.73
C GLY A 375 -17.05 19.20 -18.43
N ARG A 376 -17.20 18.81 -19.69
CA ARG A 376 -16.11 18.23 -20.50
C ARG A 376 -14.86 19.10 -20.52
N GLU A 377 -14.99 20.42 -20.59
CA GLU A 377 -13.86 21.36 -20.51
C GLU A 377 -13.05 21.15 -19.24
N ASP A 378 -13.71 21.14 -18.06
CA ASP A 378 -13.06 20.95 -16.76
C ASP A 378 -12.43 19.53 -16.68
N ASN A 379 -13.16 18.50 -17.11
CA ASN A 379 -12.69 17.12 -17.04
C ASN A 379 -11.46 16.89 -17.94
N LEU A 380 -11.46 17.43 -19.14
CA LEU A 380 -10.32 17.30 -20.06
C LEU A 380 -9.10 18.08 -19.54
N TYR A 381 -9.32 19.24 -18.92
CA TYR A 381 -8.29 20.00 -18.22
C TYR A 381 -7.65 19.17 -17.11
N TYR A 382 -8.44 18.62 -16.22
CA TYR A 382 -7.92 17.82 -15.11
C TYR A 382 -7.26 16.53 -15.58
N LEU A 383 -7.76 15.91 -16.65
CA LEU A 383 -7.11 14.76 -17.28
C LEU A 383 -5.72 15.12 -17.80
N ALA A 384 -5.59 16.22 -18.53
CA ALA A 384 -4.31 16.71 -19.05
C ALA A 384 -3.32 16.99 -17.89
N MET A 385 -3.78 17.72 -16.85
CA MET A 385 -2.98 18.07 -15.70
C MET A 385 -2.48 16.85 -14.94
N THR A 386 -3.36 15.91 -14.63
CA THR A 386 -2.99 14.71 -13.86
C THR A 386 -2.09 13.77 -14.66
N THR A 387 -2.29 13.67 -15.98
CA THR A 387 -1.41 12.90 -16.88
C THR A 387 -0.02 13.50 -16.91
N TRP A 388 0.06 14.82 -16.98
CA TRP A 388 1.33 15.55 -16.95
C TRP A 388 2.07 15.36 -15.61
N GLN A 389 1.37 15.53 -14.49
CA GLN A 389 1.93 15.37 -13.14
C GLN A 389 2.44 13.95 -12.88
N LEU A 390 1.89 12.95 -13.54
CA LEU A 390 2.36 11.56 -13.48
C LEU A 390 3.60 11.28 -14.36
N GLY A 391 4.13 12.31 -15.05
CA GLY A 391 5.35 12.20 -15.85
C GLY A 391 5.13 11.66 -17.26
N GLU A 392 3.87 11.52 -17.70
CA GLU A 392 3.51 11.10 -19.05
C GLU A 392 3.41 12.35 -19.96
N ALA A 393 4.54 13.05 -20.17
CA ALA A 393 4.57 14.36 -20.82
C ALA A 393 4.02 14.35 -22.26
N ASP A 394 4.33 13.31 -23.05
CA ASP A 394 3.83 13.18 -24.44
C ASP A 394 2.30 13.12 -24.46
N LYS A 395 1.70 12.22 -23.68
CA LYS A 395 0.24 12.10 -23.59
C LYS A 395 -0.41 13.34 -22.97
N GLY A 396 0.23 13.92 -21.95
CA GLY A 396 -0.20 15.19 -21.36
C GLY A 396 -0.23 16.30 -22.39
N GLY A 397 0.80 16.40 -23.25
CA GLY A 397 0.88 17.34 -24.35
C GLY A 397 -0.21 17.15 -25.39
N GLU A 398 -0.53 15.90 -25.76
CA GLU A 398 -1.64 15.58 -26.68
C GLU A 398 -2.98 16.04 -26.10
N LEU A 399 -3.23 15.77 -24.81
CA LEU A 399 -4.45 16.19 -24.11
C LEU A 399 -4.55 17.72 -23.99
N VAL A 400 -3.44 18.40 -23.76
CA VAL A 400 -3.38 19.88 -23.78
C VAL A 400 -3.74 20.40 -25.17
N ALA A 401 -3.16 19.84 -26.23
CA ALA A 401 -3.46 20.24 -27.61
C ALA A 401 -4.95 19.98 -27.95
N GLN A 402 -5.48 18.84 -27.52
CA GLN A 402 -6.90 18.52 -27.67
C GLN A 402 -7.78 19.55 -26.96
N HIS A 403 -7.49 19.85 -25.70
CA HIS A 403 -8.26 20.83 -24.92
C HIS A 403 -8.27 22.21 -25.57
N LEU A 404 -7.11 22.72 -25.96
CA LEU A 404 -6.98 24.04 -26.60
C LEU A 404 -7.68 24.10 -27.97
N LYS A 405 -7.74 22.98 -28.68
CA LYS A 405 -8.48 22.86 -29.94
C LYS A 405 -9.98 22.86 -29.74
N GLU A 406 -10.49 22.08 -28.76
CA GLU A 406 -11.92 21.97 -28.46
C GLU A 406 -12.45 23.23 -27.76
N PHE A 407 -11.63 23.87 -26.91
CA PHE A 407 -11.99 25.02 -26.07
C PHE A 407 -10.98 26.16 -26.22
N PRO A 408 -10.92 26.84 -27.36
CA PRO A 408 -9.90 27.86 -27.64
C PRO A 408 -9.99 29.09 -26.70
N ASN A 409 -11.19 29.36 -26.16
CA ASN A 409 -11.44 30.48 -25.21
C ASN A 409 -11.56 29.98 -23.75
N SER A 410 -11.01 28.83 -23.45
CA SER A 410 -11.05 28.22 -22.12
C SER A 410 -10.40 29.13 -21.06
N LYS A 411 -11.03 29.21 -19.88
CA LYS A 411 -10.41 29.81 -18.69
C LYS A 411 -9.09 29.14 -18.29
N TYR A 412 -8.87 27.89 -18.74
CA TYR A 412 -7.67 27.11 -18.47
C TYR A 412 -6.56 27.30 -19.55
N ALA A 413 -6.88 27.94 -20.66
CA ALA A 413 -5.93 28.12 -21.77
C ALA A 413 -4.59 28.74 -21.31
N PRO A 414 -4.55 29.77 -20.45
CA PRO A 414 -3.28 30.33 -19.98
C PRO A 414 -2.42 29.30 -19.24
N MET A 415 -3.03 28.52 -18.34
CA MET A 415 -2.31 27.50 -17.57
C MET A 415 -1.86 26.32 -18.46
N LEU A 416 -2.70 25.85 -19.39
CA LEU A 416 -2.37 24.75 -20.29
C LEU A 416 -1.26 25.16 -21.27
N ASN A 417 -1.28 26.38 -21.77
CA ASN A 417 -0.19 26.94 -22.59
C ASN A 417 1.13 26.98 -21.80
N THR A 418 1.06 27.28 -20.51
CA THR A 418 2.24 27.31 -19.62
C THR A 418 2.82 25.92 -19.40
N LEU A 419 1.99 24.93 -19.14
CA LEU A 419 2.44 23.53 -19.02
C LEU A 419 3.09 23.04 -20.30
N SER A 420 2.56 23.42 -21.45
CA SER A 420 3.16 23.13 -22.73
C SER A 420 4.57 23.69 -22.85
N LEU A 421 4.84 24.90 -22.32
CA LEU A 421 6.17 25.52 -22.36
C LEU A 421 7.23 24.70 -21.65
N GLU A 422 6.98 24.32 -20.40
CA GLU A 422 7.92 23.51 -19.62
C GLU A 422 8.21 22.16 -20.28
N GLY A 423 7.18 21.51 -20.84
CA GLY A 423 7.35 20.27 -21.58
C GLY A 423 8.18 20.45 -22.83
N LEU A 424 7.86 21.43 -23.64
CA LEU A 424 8.60 21.71 -24.88
C LEU A 424 10.06 22.04 -24.61
N LEU A 425 10.34 22.79 -23.57
CA LEU A 425 11.72 23.09 -23.14
C LEU A 425 12.45 21.83 -22.69
N LYS A 426 11.81 20.96 -21.91
CA LYS A 426 12.38 19.70 -21.42
C LYS A 426 12.63 18.71 -22.54
N GLU A 427 11.73 18.63 -23.51
CA GLU A 427 11.85 17.78 -24.69
C GLU A 427 12.79 18.36 -25.76
N LYS A 428 13.40 19.52 -25.49
CA LYS A 428 14.30 20.23 -26.41
C LYS A 428 13.63 20.64 -27.72
N LYS A 429 12.31 20.79 -27.73
CA LYS A 429 11.52 21.29 -28.88
C LYS A 429 11.53 22.85 -28.90
N PHE A 430 12.73 23.42 -29.00
CA PHE A 430 12.99 24.83 -28.72
C PHE A 430 12.21 25.78 -29.65
N ASP A 431 12.11 25.51 -30.94
CA ASP A 431 11.34 26.36 -31.88
C ASP A 431 9.86 26.41 -31.50
N LEU A 432 9.27 25.27 -31.15
CA LEU A 432 7.88 25.23 -30.68
C LEU A 432 7.72 25.94 -29.34
N CYS A 433 8.70 25.81 -28.45
CA CYS A 433 8.70 26.50 -27.17
C CYS A 433 8.71 28.02 -27.33
N VAL A 434 9.51 28.57 -28.27
CA VAL A 434 9.52 29.99 -28.57
C VAL A 434 8.14 30.47 -29.09
N GLN A 435 7.56 29.74 -30.03
CA GLN A 435 6.23 30.07 -30.56
C GLN A 435 5.14 30.04 -29.48
N GLN A 436 5.21 29.06 -28.61
CA GLN A 436 4.24 28.93 -27.51
C GLN A 436 4.44 30.01 -26.44
N ALA A 437 5.68 30.36 -26.15
CA ALA A 437 6.01 31.44 -25.23
C ALA A 437 5.47 32.80 -25.73
N ASP A 438 5.58 33.08 -27.02
CA ASP A 438 5.02 34.29 -27.61
C ASP A 438 3.49 34.36 -27.42
N LYS A 439 2.79 33.24 -27.59
CA LYS A 439 1.33 33.17 -27.35
C LYS A 439 0.98 33.47 -25.88
N VAL A 440 1.70 32.88 -24.95
CA VAL A 440 1.47 33.12 -23.53
C VAL A 440 1.76 34.55 -23.14
N MET A 441 2.85 35.13 -23.67
CA MET A 441 3.20 36.53 -23.46
C MET A 441 2.14 37.49 -24.03
N GLU A 442 1.59 37.18 -25.20
CA GLU A 442 0.51 37.99 -25.79
C GLU A 442 -0.79 37.91 -24.96
N LEU A 443 -1.13 36.72 -24.43
CA LEU A 443 -2.29 36.55 -23.56
C LEU A 443 -2.20 37.37 -22.27
N HIS A 444 -1.00 37.59 -21.75
CA HIS A 444 -0.74 38.30 -20.50
C HIS A 444 -0.03 39.65 -20.72
N LYS A 445 -0.11 40.25 -21.92
CA LYS A 445 0.60 41.49 -22.26
C LYS A 445 0.23 42.68 -21.35
N ASP A 446 -1.03 42.68 -20.87
CA ASP A 446 -1.55 43.77 -20.01
C ASP A 446 -1.21 43.57 -18.52
N ASP A 447 -0.70 42.38 -18.15
CA ASP A 447 -0.20 42.06 -16.81
C ASP A 447 1.15 41.31 -16.87
N PRO A 448 2.25 42.03 -17.14
CA PRO A 448 3.59 41.42 -17.19
C PRO A 448 4.06 40.87 -15.83
N THR A 449 3.40 41.24 -14.72
CA THR A 449 3.73 40.70 -13.38
C THR A 449 3.12 39.33 -13.13
N HIS A 450 2.27 38.84 -14.06
CA HIS A 450 1.65 37.53 -13.96
C HIS A 450 2.70 36.43 -14.08
N LYS A 451 2.67 35.46 -13.17
CA LYS A 451 3.63 34.35 -13.11
C LYS A 451 3.77 33.56 -14.44
N PHE A 452 2.73 33.53 -15.25
CA PHE A 452 2.79 32.84 -16.57
C PHE A 452 3.56 33.66 -17.60
N TYR A 453 3.54 34.97 -17.51
CA TYR A 453 4.36 35.85 -18.34
C TYR A 453 5.85 35.68 -18.00
N GLU A 454 6.17 35.65 -16.70
CA GLU A 454 7.52 35.39 -16.20
C GLU A 454 8.07 34.07 -16.75
N LEU A 455 7.32 32.98 -16.62
CA LEU A 455 7.73 31.66 -17.12
C LEU A 455 7.88 31.67 -18.66
N ALA A 456 6.95 32.29 -19.38
CA ALA A 456 7.02 32.37 -20.83
C ALA A 456 8.28 33.13 -21.29
N LEU A 457 8.59 34.24 -20.66
CA LEU A 457 9.79 35.02 -20.95
C LEU A 457 11.07 34.23 -20.70
N TYR A 458 11.14 33.49 -19.57
CA TYR A 458 12.24 32.57 -19.28
C TYR A 458 12.36 31.48 -20.34
N CYS A 459 11.28 30.74 -20.61
CA CYS A 459 11.28 29.64 -21.57
C CYS A 459 11.68 30.10 -22.97
N LYS A 460 11.22 31.28 -23.39
CA LYS A 460 11.62 31.89 -24.67
C LYS A 460 13.11 32.16 -24.71
N GLY A 461 13.65 32.81 -23.71
CA GLY A 461 15.07 33.13 -23.63
C GLY A 461 15.95 31.88 -23.61
N ALA A 462 15.60 30.90 -22.78
CA ALA A 462 16.31 29.64 -22.67
C ALA A 462 16.26 28.84 -23.97
N SER A 463 15.11 28.81 -24.67
CA SER A 463 14.98 28.13 -25.96
C SER A 463 15.78 28.78 -27.05
N LEU A 464 15.73 30.13 -27.19
CA LEU A 464 16.53 30.87 -28.16
C LEU A 464 18.04 30.69 -27.93
N PHE A 465 18.46 30.66 -26.63
CA PHE A 465 19.85 30.40 -26.30
C PHE A 465 20.29 29.00 -26.74
N ASN A 466 19.48 27.97 -26.50
CA ASN A 466 19.80 26.62 -26.95
C ASN A 466 19.82 26.47 -28.48
N LEU A 467 18.92 27.15 -29.19
CA LEU A 467 18.92 27.20 -30.65
C LEU A 467 20.18 27.89 -31.21
N GLY A 468 20.75 28.82 -30.45
CA GLY A 468 21.97 29.52 -30.81
C GLY A 468 23.18 28.62 -31.04
N ALA A 469 23.18 27.40 -30.48
CA ALA A 469 24.22 26.40 -30.70
C ALA A 469 24.25 25.91 -32.18
N ALA A 470 23.10 25.87 -32.86
CA ALA A 470 22.98 25.49 -34.26
C ALA A 470 22.95 26.72 -35.22
N ASP A 471 22.40 27.83 -34.74
CA ASP A 471 22.28 29.08 -35.47
C ASP A 471 22.67 30.28 -34.59
N ALA A 472 23.88 30.80 -34.75
CA ALA A 472 24.42 31.90 -33.97
C ALA A 472 23.57 33.18 -34.01
N SER A 473 22.70 33.37 -35.01
CA SER A 473 21.78 34.51 -35.04
C SER A 473 20.79 34.50 -33.88
N ARG A 474 20.40 33.34 -33.38
CA ARG A 474 19.48 33.13 -32.25
C ARG A 474 20.02 33.66 -30.93
N TYR A 475 21.35 33.70 -30.74
CA TYR A 475 21.93 34.37 -29.58
C TYR A 475 21.61 35.84 -29.52
N LYS A 476 21.56 36.52 -30.71
CA LYS A 476 21.20 37.93 -30.76
C LYS A 476 19.75 38.17 -30.37
N GLU A 477 18.88 37.20 -30.60
CA GLU A 477 17.48 37.25 -30.14
C GLU A 477 17.36 36.88 -28.65
N ALA A 478 18.14 35.89 -28.18
CA ALA A 478 18.12 35.45 -26.79
C ALA A 478 18.53 36.50 -25.77
N VAL A 479 19.61 37.24 -26.12
CA VAL A 479 20.22 38.23 -25.21
C VAL A 479 19.20 39.24 -24.65
N PRO A 480 18.47 40.00 -25.52
CA PRO A 480 17.52 41.01 -24.98
C PRO A 480 16.36 40.39 -24.21
N VAL A 481 15.95 39.15 -24.53
CA VAL A 481 14.90 38.44 -23.79
C VAL A 481 15.38 38.06 -22.39
N LEU A 482 16.59 37.50 -22.27
CA LEU A 482 17.19 37.11 -21.01
C LEU A 482 17.57 38.34 -20.14
N GLU A 483 18.11 39.39 -20.75
CA GLU A 483 18.39 40.65 -20.04
C GLU A 483 17.11 41.26 -19.47
N ARG A 484 16.04 41.27 -20.25
CA ARG A 484 14.72 41.69 -19.77
C ARG A 484 14.25 40.82 -18.60
N PHE A 485 14.37 39.49 -18.71
CA PHE A 485 13.99 38.56 -17.66
C PHE A 485 14.74 38.85 -16.35
N VAL A 486 16.08 38.92 -16.38
CA VAL A 486 16.93 39.22 -15.22
C VAL A 486 16.62 40.59 -14.60
N LYS A 487 16.29 41.57 -15.43
CA LYS A 487 15.97 42.91 -14.96
C LYS A 487 14.61 43.00 -14.29
N GLU A 488 13.59 42.38 -14.86
CA GLU A 488 12.19 42.50 -14.41
C GLU A 488 11.84 41.51 -13.28
N TYR A 489 12.50 40.32 -13.24
CA TYR A 489 12.17 39.21 -12.33
C TYR A 489 13.38 38.82 -11.47
N ARG A 490 13.93 39.75 -10.69
CA ARG A 490 15.14 39.53 -9.87
C ARG A 490 15.01 38.49 -8.79
N ASP A 491 13.79 38.25 -8.32
CA ASP A 491 13.48 37.23 -7.27
C ASP A 491 12.93 35.97 -7.86
N SER A 492 13.09 35.75 -9.18
CA SER A 492 12.60 34.55 -9.88
C SER A 492 13.32 33.29 -9.41
N THR A 493 12.55 32.21 -9.27
CA THR A 493 13.11 30.87 -9.00
C THR A 493 13.82 30.27 -10.21
N TYR A 494 13.75 30.91 -11.38
CA TYR A 494 14.43 30.47 -12.60
C TYR A 494 15.81 31.15 -12.83
N LEU A 495 16.20 32.07 -11.92
CA LEU A 495 17.54 32.62 -11.89
C LEU A 495 18.50 31.73 -11.12
#